data_cd7d0d198509651a506e90b6323576f2
#
_entry.id   cd7d0d198509651a506e90b6323576f2
#
_cell.length_a   1.000
_cell.length_b   1.000
_cell.length_c   1.000
_cell.angle_alpha   90.00
_cell.angle_beta   90.00
_cell.angle_gamma   90.00
#
_symmetry.space_group_name_H-M   'P 1'
#
loop_
_entity.id
_entity.type
_entity.pdbx_description
1 polymer ?
#
loop_
_entity_poly.entity_id
_entity_poly.type
_entity_poly.pdbx_seq_one_letter_code
_entity_poly.pdbx_strand_id
1 'polypeptide(L)'
;MSPLLPQKKPPPPPQDAAISLAWEAAHRRRAAICAWVAAALTIIGSILSALGTSSVPTFPNDVVTAPDAINNLLAGQPIPPGRTAMQVEWFQSHLSAANYVGTVMSGLAALVLFGVIAFLFKATRARNPGFGQATLIAGAFGAVAFGVGTTVAQMTSFIGIAGFDGGNNFQATEALTAGPVVIGQILLTLGSFGLGFAFVLLGLNAMRTGLLTRFMGILAMIVGATFIIPQVDPQGVLRSFWLAVIGFVFILRWPGNRIPPAWISGKSEPWPSIAASRAAKAGASDARSTPAPSLPEPESTGSGDTAGQLRKKRKRKK
;
A
#
# COMPACT_ATOMS: atom_id res chain seq x y z
N MET A 1 -28.60 26.62 -33.62
CA MET A 1 -27.71 27.11 -32.54
C MET A 1 -27.12 25.93 -31.85
N SER A 2 -25.84 25.59 -32.15
CA SER A 2 -25.13 24.47 -31.49
C SER A 2 -24.70 24.91 -30.07
N PRO A 3 -24.96 24.13 -29.02
CA PRO A 3 -24.51 24.47 -27.69
C PRO A 3 -22.99 24.48 -27.66
N LEU A 4 -22.40 25.61 -27.28
CA LEU A 4 -20.96 25.74 -27.03
C LEU A 4 -20.57 24.78 -25.90
N LEU A 5 -19.87 23.72 -26.25
CA LEU A 5 -19.26 22.84 -25.25
C LEU A 5 -18.32 23.65 -24.35
N PRO A 6 -18.39 23.51 -23.02
CA PRO A 6 -17.54 24.26 -22.12
C PRO A 6 -16.08 24.00 -22.47
N GLN A 7 -15.36 25.06 -22.85
CA GLN A 7 -13.92 24.96 -23.16
C GLN A 7 -13.17 24.46 -21.92
N LYS A 8 -12.55 23.33 -22.05
CA LYS A 8 -11.70 22.74 -21.00
C LYS A 8 -10.56 23.72 -20.71
N LYS A 9 -10.56 24.29 -19.50
CA LYS A 9 -9.50 25.20 -19.05
C LYS A 9 -8.13 24.59 -19.31
N PRO A 10 -7.18 25.29 -19.95
CA PRO A 10 -5.86 24.77 -20.23
C PRO A 10 -5.18 24.32 -18.92
N PRO A 11 -4.41 23.24 -18.94
CA PRO A 11 -3.69 22.77 -17.76
C PRO A 11 -2.72 23.87 -17.29
N PRO A 12 -2.55 24.04 -15.96
CA PRO A 12 -1.60 25.01 -15.43
C PRO A 12 -0.18 24.67 -15.92
N PRO A 13 0.70 25.68 -16.10
CA PRO A 13 2.07 25.46 -16.54
C PRO A 13 2.80 24.52 -15.57
N PRO A 14 3.77 23.71 -16.05
CA PRO A 14 4.56 22.85 -15.19
C PRO A 14 5.31 23.68 -14.15
N GLN A 15 5.31 23.23 -12.90
CA GLN A 15 6.09 23.87 -11.85
C GLN A 15 7.58 23.78 -12.17
N ASP A 16 8.33 24.83 -11.80
CA ASP A 16 9.77 24.82 -11.95
C ASP A 16 10.37 23.60 -11.22
N ALA A 17 11.16 22.80 -11.94
CA ALA A 17 11.73 21.57 -11.43
C ALA A 17 12.56 21.80 -10.16
N ALA A 18 13.28 22.93 -10.07
CA ALA A 18 14.08 23.28 -8.90
C ALA A 18 13.19 23.50 -7.65
N ILE A 19 12.06 24.20 -7.81
CA ILE A 19 11.12 24.47 -6.71
C ILE A 19 10.51 23.17 -6.22
N SER A 20 10.10 22.28 -7.14
CA SER A 20 9.50 20.99 -6.78
C SER A 20 10.48 20.08 -6.05
N LEU A 21 11.74 20.01 -6.49
CA LEU A 21 12.79 19.22 -5.84
C LEU A 21 13.14 19.76 -4.46
N ALA A 22 13.23 21.08 -4.28
CA ALA A 22 13.46 21.70 -2.98
C ALA A 22 12.34 21.37 -1.99
N TRP A 23 11.07 21.45 -2.42
CA TRP A 23 9.93 21.08 -1.61
C TRP A 23 9.97 19.58 -1.23
N GLU A 24 10.23 18.70 -2.21
CA GLU A 24 10.36 17.27 -1.99
C GLU A 24 11.47 16.95 -0.99
N ALA A 25 12.65 17.56 -1.13
CA ALA A 25 13.77 17.37 -0.23
C ALA A 25 13.41 17.72 1.23
N ALA A 26 12.68 18.82 1.43
CA ALA A 26 12.23 19.26 2.76
C ALA A 26 11.21 18.31 3.40
N HIS A 27 10.39 17.60 2.59
CA HIS A 27 9.28 16.80 3.10
C HIS A 27 9.50 15.28 3.00
N ARG A 28 10.50 14.80 2.26
CA ARG A 28 10.79 13.36 2.07
C ARG A 28 10.90 12.58 3.38
N ARG A 29 11.66 13.10 4.32
CA ARG A 29 11.89 12.41 5.60
C ARG A 29 10.59 12.25 6.38
N ARG A 30 9.73 13.28 6.38
CA ARG A 30 8.41 13.22 7.05
C ARG A 30 7.50 12.20 6.36
N ALA A 31 7.47 12.20 5.02
CA ALA A 31 6.70 11.24 4.25
C ALA A 31 7.16 9.78 4.46
N ALA A 32 8.47 9.55 4.56
CA ALA A 32 9.02 8.23 4.85
C ALA A 32 8.65 7.76 6.27
N ILE A 33 8.72 8.66 7.26
CA ILE A 33 8.28 8.36 8.63
C ILE A 33 6.78 8.02 8.64
N CYS A 34 5.94 8.81 7.97
CA CYS A 34 4.51 8.50 7.83
C CYS A 34 4.29 7.10 7.21
N ALA A 35 5.07 6.74 6.18
CA ALA A 35 4.94 5.44 5.54
C ALA A 35 5.29 4.28 6.51
N TRP A 36 6.40 4.39 7.23
CA TRP A 36 6.82 3.36 8.19
C TRP A 36 5.91 3.29 9.41
N VAL A 37 5.47 4.44 9.92
CA VAL A 37 4.51 4.48 11.04
C VAL A 37 3.18 3.87 10.63
N ALA A 38 2.65 4.21 9.45
CA ALA A 38 1.42 3.61 8.94
C ALA A 38 1.56 2.09 8.75
N ALA A 39 2.70 1.60 8.23
CA ALA A 39 2.98 0.18 8.10
C ALA A 39 3.02 -0.52 9.48
N ALA A 40 3.75 0.04 10.42
CA ALA A 40 3.86 -0.51 11.78
C ALA A 40 2.51 -0.53 12.50
N LEU A 41 1.77 0.59 12.46
CA LEU A 41 0.44 0.68 13.07
C LEU A 41 -0.55 -0.33 12.44
N THR A 42 -0.49 -0.55 11.13
CA THR A 42 -1.34 -1.54 10.45
C THR A 42 -1.03 -2.95 10.97
N ILE A 43 0.23 -3.38 10.96
CA ILE A 43 0.60 -4.76 11.36
C ILE A 43 0.39 -4.96 12.86
N ILE A 44 0.89 -4.04 13.71
CA ILE A 44 0.74 -4.17 15.16
C ILE A 44 -0.75 -4.11 15.54
N GLY A 45 -1.49 -3.18 14.93
CA GLY A 45 -2.94 -3.06 15.13
C GLY A 45 -3.68 -4.33 14.77
N SER A 46 -3.37 -4.95 13.62
CA SER A 46 -3.97 -6.20 13.19
C SER A 46 -3.63 -7.36 14.13
N ILE A 47 -2.38 -7.47 14.57
CA ILE A 47 -1.95 -8.51 15.52
C ILE A 47 -2.70 -8.35 16.85
N LEU A 48 -2.71 -7.13 17.40
CA LEU A 48 -3.39 -6.85 18.68
C LEU A 48 -4.91 -7.10 18.58
N SER A 49 -5.53 -6.70 17.48
CA SER A 49 -6.97 -6.95 17.27
C SER A 49 -7.30 -8.44 17.13
N ALA A 50 -6.36 -9.26 16.66
CA ALA A 50 -6.53 -10.70 16.52
C ALA A 50 -6.18 -11.50 17.78
N LEU A 51 -5.48 -10.89 18.76
CA LEU A 51 -5.09 -11.58 19.98
C LEU A 51 -6.33 -12.03 20.77
N GLY A 52 -6.35 -13.30 21.14
CA GLY A 52 -7.46 -13.91 21.88
C GLY A 52 -8.69 -14.23 21.02
N THR A 53 -8.84 -13.67 19.82
CA THR A 53 -10.03 -13.86 18.97
C THR A 53 -9.77 -14.69 17.71
N SER A 54 -8.51 -15.08 17.46
CA SER A 54 -8.10 -15.82 16.25
C SER A 54 -8.50 -17.31 16.26
N SER A 55 -8.81 -17.88 17.41
CA SER A 55 -9.14 -19.30 17.60
C SER A 55 -10.60 -19.53 17.93
N VAL A 56 -11.51 -18.88 17.18
CA VAL A 56 -12.96 -19.15 17.36
C VAL A 56 -13.22 -20.63 17.16
N PRO A 57 -13.77 -21.32 18.16
CA PRO A 57 -14.09 -22.73 18.02
C PRO A 57 -15.14 -22.93 16.93
N THR A 58 -15.00 -24.00 16.18
CA THR A 58 -16.05 -24.46 15.27
C THR A 58 -17.20 -24.98 16.14
N PHE A 59 -18.27 -24.19 16.27
CA PHE A 59 -19.47 -24.66 16.93
C PHE A 59 -20.11 -25.78 16.09
N PRO A 60 -20.58 -26.88 16.75
CA PRO A 60 -21.20 -28.00 16.05
C PRO A 60 -22.36 -27.54 15.17
N ASN A 61 -22.59 -28.26 14.07
CA ASN A 61 -23.70 -27.97 13.18
C ASN A 61 -25.08 -28.31 13.82
N ASP A 62 -25.07 -28.96 14.99
CA ASP A 62 -26.27 -29.35 15.79
C ASP A 62 -26.86 -28.17 16.58
N VAL A 63 -26.34 -26.98 16.38
CA VAL A 63 -26.92 -25.76 16.92
C VAL A 63 -28.31 -25.57 16.31
N VAL A 64 -29.27 -25.41 17.20
CA VAL A 64 -30.71 -25.24 16.94
C VAL A 64 -31.01 -24.65 15.57
N THR A 65 -31.67 -25.44 14.75
CA THR A 65 -32.13 -25.00 13.44
C THR A 65 -33.36 -24.09 13.59
N ALA A 66 -33.69 -23.31 12.55
CA ALA A 66 -34.88 -22.48 12.58
C ALA A 66 -36.19 -23.29 12.88
N PRO A 67 -36.36 -24.50 12.34
CA PRO A 67 -37.50 -25.38 12.72
C PRO A 67 -37.52 -25.72 14.21
N ASP A 68 -36.38 -26.04 14.81
CA ASP A 68 -36.30 -26.39 16.24
C ASP A 68 -36.62 -25.15 17.12
N ALA A 69 -36.19 -23.98 16.74
CA ALA A 69 -36.50 -22.73 17.42
C ALA A 69 -38.02 -22.46 17.39
N ILE A 70 -38.67 -22.69 16.23
CA ILE A 70 -40.12 -22.55 16.06
C ILE A 70 -40.84 -23.57 16.92
N ASN A 71 -40.42 -24.83 16.93
CA ASN A 71 -41.04 -25.90 17.73
C ASN A 71 -40.96 -25.59 19.23
N ASN A 72 -39.78 -25.10 19.71
CA ASN A 72 -39.63 -24.69 21.10
C ASN A 72 -40.55 -23.50 21.45
N LEU A 73 -40.66 -22.52 20.54
CA LEU A 73 -41.55 -21.38 20.72
C LEU A 73 -43.04 -21.83 20.82
N LEU A 74 -43.44 -22.74 19.94
CA LEU A 74 -44.79 -23.30 19.95
C LEU A 74 -45.09 -24.16 21.21
N ALA A 75 -44.05 -24.78 21.76
CA ALA A 75 -44.11 -25.53 23.01
C ALA A 75 -44.02 -24.65 24.27
N GLY A 76 -43.94 -23.33 24.14
CA GLY A 76 -43.77 -22.40 25.26
C GLY A 76 -42.42 -22.51 25.95
N GLN A 77 -41.42 -23.10 25.29
CA GLN A 77 -40.06 -23.25 25.80
C GLN A 77 -39.18 -22.10 25.35
N PRO A 78 -38.17 -21.71 26.14
CA PRO A 78 -37.20 -20.67 25.74
C PRO A 78 -36.46 -21.12 24.48
N ILE A 79 -36.24 -20.20 23.56
CA ILE A 79 -35.43 -20.44 22.37
C ILE A 79 -33.95 -20.63 22.81
N PRO A 80 -33.33 -21.80 22.54
CA PRO A 80 -31.97 -22.03 22.96
C PRO A 80 -30.98 -21.10 22.21
N PRO A 81 -29.79 -20.86 22.79
CA PRO A 81 -28.77 -20.03 22.13
C PRO A 81 -28.34 -20.65 20.80
N GLY A 82 -28.42 -19.87 19.73
CA GLY A 82 -27.96 -20.30 18.43
C GLY A 82 -26.47 -19.94 18.23
N ARG A 83 -25.95 -20.26 17.05
CA ARG A 83 -24.53 -20.10 16.72
C ARG A 83 -23.98 -18.67 16.96
N THR A 84 -24.76 -17.65 16.59
CA THR A 84 -24.34 -16.26 16.76
C THR A 84 -24.23 -15.89 18.25
N ALA A 85 -25.18 -16.30 19.07
CA ALA A 85 -25.16 -16.09 20.52
C ALA A 85 -23.94 -16.75 21.15
N MET A 86 -23.70 -18.04 20.83
CA MET A 86 -22.51 -18.76 21.32
C MET A 86 -21.19 -18.11 20.87
N GLN A 87 -21.13 -17.60 19.65
CA GLN A 87 -19.95 -16.85 19.18
C GLN A 87 -19.75 -15.54 19.97
N VAL A 88 -20.82 -14.80 20.23
CA VAL A 88 -20.75 -13.56 21.02
C VAL A 88 -20.30 -13.83 22.46
N GLU A 89 -20.83 -14.86 23.10
CA GLU A 89 -20.41 -15.28 24.46
C GLU A 89 -18.93 -15.70 24.48
N TRP A 90 -18.50 -16.43 23.46
CA TRP A 90 -17.09 -16.80 23.33
C TRP A 90 -16.20 -15.57 23.15
N PHE A 91 -16.58 -14.64 22.25
CA PHE A 91 -15.84 -13.40 22.06
C PHE A 91 -15.82 -12.56 23.35
N GLN A 92 -16.93 -12.48 24.07
CA GLN A 92 -17.01 -11.75 25.33
C GLN A 92 -15.97 -12.23 26.34
N SER A 93 -15.81 -13.56 26.48
CA SER A 93 -14.82 -14.16 27.38
C SER A 93 -13.37 -13.98 26.95
N HIS A 94 -13.12 -13.65 25.68
CA HIS A 94 -11.77 -13.50 25.08
C HIS A 94 -11.42 -12.05 24.73
N LEU A 95 -12.34 -11.10 24.88
CA LEU A 95 -12.06 -9.69 24.69
C LEU A 95 -11.04 -9.18 25.72
N SER A 96 -10.02 -8.50 25.24
CA SER A 96 -8.95 -7.93 26.04
C SER A 96 -8.69 -6.47 25.67
N ALA A 97 -7.97 -5.73 26.50
CA ALA A 97 -7.54 -4.36 26.20
C ALA A 97 -6.74 -4.28 24.88
N ALA A 98 -6.06 -5.36 24.51
CA ALA A 98 -5.29 -5.42 23.26
C ALA A 98 -6.17 -5.24 22.01
N ASN A 99 -7.39 -5.80 22.01
CA ASN A 99 -8.34 -5.67 20.88
C ASN A 99 -8.77 -4.20 20.69
N TYR A 100 -9.03 -3.48 21.78
CA TYR A 100 -9.38 -2.05 21.73
C TYR A 100 -8.21 -1.21 21.22
N VAL A 101 -7.00 -1.43 21.78
CA VAL A 101 -5.78 -0.73 21.36
C VAL A 101 -5.48 -1.03 19.90
N GLY A 102 -5.57 -2.29 19.47
CA GLY A 102 -5.35 -2.72 18.09
C GLY A 102 -6.28 -2.00 17.11
N THR A 103 -7.56 -1.84 17.48
CA THR A 103 -8.55 -1.12 16.69
C THR A 103 -8.19 0.35 16.52
N VAL A 104 -7.82 1.04 17.60
CA VAL A 104 -7.39 2.45 17.53
C VAL A 104 -6.14 2.60 16.67
N MET A 105 -5.16 1.71 16.83
CA MET A 105 -3.95 1.72 16.02
C MET A 105 -4.26 1.54 14.53
N SER A 106 -5.19 0.65 14.18
CA SER A 106 -5.62 0.44 12.80
C SER A 106 -6.32 1.66 12.20
N GLY A 107 -7.16 2.34 12.99
CA GLY A 107 -7.78 3.60 12.58
C GLY A 107 -6.76 4.72 12.37
N LEU A 108 -5.81 4.87 13.30
CA LEU A 108 -4.71 5.85 13.19
C LEU A 108 -3.80 5.57 12.00
N ALA A 109 -3.56 4.28 11.66
CA ALA A 109 -2.78 3.92 10.49
C ALA A 109 -3.34 4.52 9.20
N ALA A 110 -4.67 4.52 9.05
CA ALA A 110 -5.34 5.11 7.90
C ALA A 110 -5.16 6.64 7.84
N LEU A 111 -5.21 7.32 8.97
CA LEU A 111 -4.98 8.77 9.03
C LEU A 111 -3.54 9.13 8.67
N VAL A 112 -2.57 8.39 9.20
CA VAL A 112 -1.14 8.59 8.89
C VAL A 112 -0.84 8.28 7.42
N LEU A 113 -1.52 7.29 6.84
CA LEU A 113 -1.44 6.94 5.43
C LEU A 113 -1.73 8.13 4.49
N PHE A 114 -2.62 9.03 4.91
CA PHE A 114 -2.91 10.25 4.13
C PHE A 114 -1.65 11.11 3.90
N GLY A 115 -0.71 11.15 4.86
CA GLY A 115 0.56 11.85 4.68
C GLY A 115 1.38 11.31 3.49
N VAL A 116 1.35 9.98 3.27
CA VAL A 116 1.99 9.32 2.13
C VAL A 116 1.29 9.69 0.82
N ILE A 117 -0.05 9.62 0.82
CA ILE A 117 -0.89 9.97 -0.35
C ILE A 117 -0.64 11.43 -0.74
N ALA A 118 -0.70 12.35 0.22
CA ALA A 118 -0.53 13.79 -0.02
C ALA A 118 0.86 14.13 -0.58
N PHE A 119 1.92 13.53 -0.02
CA PHE A 119 3.28 13.73 -0.51
C PHE A 119 3.45 13.20 -1.94
N LEU A 120 3.05 11.95 -2.19
CA LEU A 120 3.19 11.34 -3.50
C LEU A 120 2.29 12.02 -4.55
N PHE A 121 1.09 12.46 -4.16
CA PHE A 121 0.20 13.25 -5.01
C PHE A 121 0.86 14.55 -5.44
N LYS A 122 1.42 15.32 -4.51
CA LYS A 122 2.05 16.62 -4.81
C LYS A 122 3.28 16.43 -5.69
N ALA A 123 4.11 15.42 -5.42
CA ALA A 123 5.26 15.06 -6.25
C ALA A 123 4.84 14.65 -7.69
N THR A 124 3.77 13.86 -7.82
CA THR A 124 3.23 13.44 -9.11
C THR A 124 2.66 14.63 -9.88
N ARG A 125 1.89 15.50 -9.20
CA ARG A 125 1.26 16.66 -9.83
C ARG A 125 2.28 17.70 -10.29
N ALA A 126 3.39 17.86 -9.60
CA ALA A 126 4.48 18.74 -10.05
C ALA A 126 5.02 18.33 -11.43
N ARG A 127 5.00 17.04 -11.75
CA ARG A 127 5.45 16.46 -13.03
C ARG A 127 4.33 16.27 -14.06
N ASN A 128 3.10 16.15 -13.59
CA ASN A 128 1.87 16.03 -14.40
C ASN A 128 0.82 17.00 -13.88
N PRO A 129 0.83 18.27 -14.32
CA PRO A 129 -0.12 19.28 -13.86
C PRO A 129 -1.60 18.95 -14.16
N GLY A 130 -1.84 18.07 -15.14
CA GLY A 130 -3.17 17.56 -15.49
C GLY A 130 -3.70 16.53 -14.47
N PHE A 131 -2.91 16.09 -13.49
CA PHE A 131 -3.36 15.15 -12.47
C PHE A 131 -4.38 15.79 -11.54
N GLY A 132 -5.61 15.25 -11.57
CA GLY A 132 -6.78 15.85 -10.94
C GLY A 132 -6.71 15.88 -9.42
N GLN A 133 -7.16 16.97 -8.82
CA GLN A 133 -7.26 17.11 -7.36
C GLN A 133 -8.24 16.12 -6.72
N ALA A 134 -9.17 15.57 -7.49
CA ALA A 134 -10.12 14.57 -7.03
C ALA A 134 -9.42 13.36 -6.36
N THR A 135 -8.23 12.99 -6.84
CA THR A 135 -7.44 11.91 -6.21
C THR A 135 -7.01 12.25 -4.78
N LEU A 136 -6.58 13.49 -4.54
CA LEU A 136 -6.21 13.93 -3.18
C LEU A 136 -7.43 14.01 -2.27
N ILE A 137 -8.55 14.54 -2.80
CA ILE A 137 -9.82 14.64 -2.06
C ILE A 137 -10.33 13.23 -1.71
N ALA A 138 -10.34 12.31 -2.67
CA ALA A 138 -10.72 10.92 -2.43
C ALA A 138 -9.81 10.24 -1.40
N GLY A 139 -8.50 10.49 -1.46
CA GLY A 139 -7.54 9.98 -0.49
C GLY A 139 -7.72 10.55 0.91
N ALA A 140 -7.98 11.86 1.03
CA ALA A 140 -8.23 12.53 2.32
C ALA A 140 -9.53 12.03 2.95
N PHE A 141 -10.63 12.09 2.20
CA PHE A 141 -11.92 11.57 2.62
C PHE A 141 -11.81 10.08 2.97
N GLY A 142 -11.19 9.31 2.09
CA GLY A 142 -10.99 7.88 2.28
C GLY A 142 -10.23 7.55 3.55
N ALA A 143 -9.12 8.25 3.83
CA ALA A 143 -8.32 8.03 5.03
C ALA A 143 -9.10 8.34 6.32
N VAL A 144 -9.84 9.46 6.34
CA VAL A 144 -10.65 9.84 7.50
C VAL A 144 -11.84 8.90 7.68
N ALA A 145 -12.62 8.68 6.62
CA ALA A 145 -13.80 7.83 6.68
C ALA A 145 -13.44 6.38 7.03
N PHE A 146 -12.37 5.84 6.44
CA PHE A 146 -11.88 4.50 6.76
C PHE A 146 -11.40 4.40 8.21
N GLY A 147 -10.55 5.35 8.66
CA GLY A 147 -10.00 5.33 10.02
C GLY A 147 -11.06 5.48 11.09
N VAL A 148 -11.94 6.47 10.93
CA VAL A 148 -13.07 6.71 11.85
C VAL A 148 -14.07 5.54 11.77
N GLY A 149 -14.44 5.11 10.55
CA GLY A 149 -15.38 4.02 10.33
C GLY A 149 -14.91 2.71 10.98
N THR A 150 -13.64 2.34 10.78
CA THR A 150 -13.04 1.16 11.43
C THR A 150 -13.12 1.27 12.95
N THR A 151 -12.72 2.42 13.50
CA THR A 151 -12.69 2.62 14.96
C THR A 151 -14.11 2.58 15.53
N VAL A 152 -15.06 3.31 14.95
CA VAL A 152 -16.45 3.36 15.42
C VAL A 152 -17.12 1.99 15.31
N ALA A 153 -17.04 1.33 14.14
CA ALA A 153 -17.68 0.03 13.94
C ALA A 153 -17.16 -1.02 14.93
N GLN A 154 -15.84 -1.15 15.07
CA GLN A 154 -15.26 -2.19 15.93
C GLN A 154 -15.43 -1.86 17.43
N MET A 155 -15.20 -0.61 17.85
CA MET A 155 -15.39 -0.23 19.25
C MET A 155 -16.81 -0.44 19.70
N THR A 156 -17.79 -0.02 18.89
CA THR A 156 -19.20 -0.22 19.23
C THR A 156 -19.59 -1.70 19.23
N SER A 157 -19.05 -2.49 18.30
CA SER A 157 -19.24 -3.96 18.31
C SER A 157 -18.67 -4.59 19.58
N PHE A 158 -17.47 -4.18 20.02
CA PHE A 158 -16.88 -4.68 21.28
C PHE A 158 -17.70 -4.28 22.51
N ILE A 159 -18.23 -3.06 22.54
CA ILE A 159 -19.13 -2.60 23.62
C ILE A 159 -20.42 -3.44 23.61
N GLY A 160 -21.01 -3.70 22.44
CA GLY A 160 -22.18 -4.57 22.30
C GLY A 160 -21.92 -6.01 22.76
N ILE A 161 -20.78 -6.58 22.39
CA ILE A 161 -20.34 -7.91 22.83
C ILE A 161 -20.13 -7.92 24.36
N ALA A 162 -19.44 -6.93 24.90
CA ALA A 162 -19.17 -6.86 26.35
C ALA A 162 -20.45 -6.71 27.19
N GLY A 163 -21.48 -6.06 26.66
CA GLY A 163 -22.79 -5.87 27.31
C GLY A 163 -23.80 -6.96 27.00
N PHE A 164 -23.42 -8.05 26.32
CA PHE A 164 -24.34 -9.12 25.98
C PHE A 164 -24.56 -10.03 27.20
N ASP A 165 -25.79 -10.03 27.74
CA ASP A 165 -26.17 -10.81 28.94
C ASP A 165 -26.67 -12.23 28.62
N GLY A 166 -26.33 -12.76 27.45
CA GLY A 166 -26.82 -14.04 26.95
C GLY A 166 -28.14 -13.89 26.19
N GLY A 167 -28.63 -14.98 25.64
CA GLY A 167 -29.91 -15.00 24.94
C GLY A 167 -29.88 -15.71 23.59
N ASN A 168 -30.84 -15.37 22.74
CA ASN A 168 -30.99 -16.00 21.44
C ASN A 168 -30.17 -15.26 20.34
N ASN A 169 -30.11 -15.85 19.14
CA ASN A 169 -29.42 -15.26 18.01
C ASN A 169 -29.90 -13.87 17.60
N PHE A 170 -31.18 -13.56 17.82
CA PHE A 170 -31.72 -12.25 17.49
C PHE A 170 -31.09 -11.16 18.38
N GLN A 171 -31.07 -11.38 19.69
CA GLN A 171 -30.47 -10.48 20.67
C GLN A 171 -28.95 -10.33 20.44
N ALA A 172 -28.26 -11.44 20.11
CA ALA A 172 -26.84 -11.40 19.75
C ALA A 172 -26.59 -10.59 18.47
N THR A 173 -27.45 -10.74 17.46
CA THR A 173 -27.37 -9.96 16.22
C THR A 173 -27.66 -8.48 16.48
N GLU A 174 -28.64 -8.17 17.32
CA GLU A 174 -28.96 -6.79 17.70
C GLU A 174 -27.76 -6.12 18.40
N ALA A 175 -27.09 -6.82 19.31
CA ALA A 175 -25.86 -6.32 19.96
C ALA A 175 -24.74 -6.01 18.95
N LEU A 176 -24.62 -6.82 17.86
CA LEU A 176 -23.64 -6.65 16.81
C LEU A 176 -24.02 -5.61 15.74
N THR A 177 -25.31 -5.27 15.61
CA THR A 177 -25.85 -4.38 14.56
C THR A 177 -26.45 -3.10 15.11
N ALA A 178 -26.08 -2.69 16.31
CA ALA A 178 -26.50 -1.42 16.89
C ALA A 178 -26.23 -0.24 15.91
N GLY A 179 -27.07 0.79 15.95
CA GLY A 179 -27.01 1.91 15.01
C GLY A 179 -25.63 2.50 14.75
N PRO A 180 -24.78 2.74 15.78
CA PRO A 180 -23.43 3.23 15.59
C PRO A 180 -22.52 2.26 14.85
N VAL A 181 -22.70 0.93 14.96
CA VAL A 181 -21.95 -0.07 14.19
C VAL A 181 -22.26 0.10 12.71
N VAL A 182 -23.54 0.23 12.35
CA VAL A 182 -23.99 0.41 10.96
C VAL A 182 -23.40 1.70 10.37
N ILE A 183 -23.42 2.81 11.12
CA ILE A 183 -22.80 4.07 10.69
C ILE A 183 -21.31 3.88 10.46
N GLY A 184 -20.60 3.22 11.39
CA GLY A 184 -19.19 2.89 11.25
C GLY A 184 -18.89 2.05 10.01
N GLN A 185 -19.71 1.04 9.71
CA GLN A 185 -19.58 0.19 8.52
C GLN A 185 -19.81 0.97 7.21
N ILE A 186 -20.76 1.89 7.19
CA ILE A 186 -21.00 2.76 6.03
C ILE A 186 -19.76 3.65 5.80
N LEU A 187 -19.25 4.29 6.84
CA LEU A 187 -18.05 5.12 6.76
C LEU A 187 -16.84 4.31 6.32
N LEU A 188 -16.64 3.13 6.88
CA LEU A 188 -15.57 2.20 6.50
C LEU A 188 -15.66 1.84 5.01
N THR A 189 -16.85 1.50 4.52
CA THR A 189 -17.08 1.15 3.12
C THR A 189 -16.79 2.33 2.19
N LEU A 190 -17.34 3.50 2.47
CA LEU A 190 -17.08 4.71 1.68
C LEU A 190 -15.60 5.10 1.70
N GLY A 191 -14.97 4.97 2.88
CA GLY A 191 -13.54 5.19 3.07
C GLY A 191 -12.68 4.23 2.25
N SER A 192 -13.07 2.96 2.20
CA SER A 192 -12.41 1.92 1.40
C SER A 192 -12.40 2.26 -0.08
N PHE A 193 -13.54 2.66 -0.62
CA PHE A 193 -13.62 3.12 -2.02
C PHE A 193 -12.76 4.36 -2.26
N GLY A 194 -12.80 5.35 -1.35
CA GLY A 194 -11.99 6.56 -1.46
C GLY A 194 -10.49 6.26 -1.50
N LEU A 195 -10.00 5.43 -0.57
CA LEU A 195 -8.61 4.97 -0.55
C LEU A 195 -8.28 4.12 -1.77
N GLY A 196 -9.12 3.17 -2.14
CA GLY A 196 -8.92 2.30 -3.29
C GLY A 196 -8.72 3.11 -4.57
N PHE A 197 -9.61 4.04 -4.88
CA PHE A 197 -9.48 4.94 -6.03
C PHE A 197 -8.24 5.82 -5.95
N ALA A 198 -7.94 6.40 -4.79
CA ALA A 198 -6.77 7.23 -4.61
C ALA A 198 -5.48 6.45 -4.90
N PHE A 199 -5.34 5.23 -4.37
CA PHE A 199 -4.17 4.37 -4.60
C PHE A 199 -4.01 3.95 -6.05
N VAL A 200 -5.10 3.54 -6.71
CA VAL A 200 -5.06 3.13 -8.12
C VAL A 200 -4.64 4.30 -9.01
N LEU A 201 -5.27 5.47 -8.85
CA LEU A 201 -4.95 6.63 -9.68
C LEU A 201 -3.55 7.17 -9.37
N LEU A 202 -3.15 7.16 -8.10
CA LEU A 202 -1.83 7.62 -7.67
C LEU A 202 -0.73 6.68 -8.16
N GLY A 203 -0.90 5.36 -8.00
CA GLY A 203 0.02 4.33 -8.50
C GLY A 203 0.24 4.44 -10.00
N LEU A 204 -0.84 4.56 -10.76
CA LEU A 204 -0.80 4.70 -12.21
C LEU A 204 -0.07 5.98 -12.66
N ASN A 205 -0.41 7.13 -12.08
CA ASN A 205 0.19 8.41 -12.47
C ASN A 205 1.64 8.55 -11.97
N ALA A 206 1.95 8.10 -10.76
CA ALA A 206 3.31 8.11 -10.24
C ALA A 206 4.25 7.18 -11.04
N MET A 207 3.74 6.06 -11.56
CA MET A 207 4.48 5.19 -12.47
C MET A 207 4.71 5.88 -13.83
N ARG A 208 3.70 6.54 -14.38
CA ARG A 208 3.81 7.27 -15.66
C ARG A 208 4.78 8.44 -15.61
N THR A 209 4.84 9.14 -14.49
CA THR A 209 5.80 10.24 -14.27
C THR A 209 7.19 9.76 -13.89
N GLY A 210 7.40 8.45 -13.70
CA GLY A 210 8.70 7.87 -13.34
C GLY A 210 9.08 8.03 -11.87
N LEU A 211 8.15 8.44 -10.99
CA LEU A 211 8.37 8.50 -9.54
C LEU A 211 8.39 7.11 -8.92
N LEU A 212 7.59 6.18 -9.46
CA LEU A 212 7.57 4.79 -9.05
C LEU A 212 8.08 3.89 -10.19
N THR A 213 8.76 2.82 -9.82
CA THR A 213 9.03 1.72 -10.75
C THR A 213 7.72 1.08 -11.20
N ARG A 214 7.72 0.40 -12.34
CA ARG A 214 6.52 -0.32 -12.82
C ARG A 214 5.98 -1.29 -11.77
N PHE A 215 6.90 -2.03 -11.10
CA PHE A 215 6.53 -2.94 -10.03
C PHE A 215 5.82 -2.22 -8.88
N MET A 216 6.39 -1.13 -8.36
CA MET A 216 5.81 -0.37 -7.24
C MET A 216 4.49 0.30 -7.61
N GLY A 217 4.35 0.78 -8.86
CA GLY A 217 3.10 1.36 -9.34
C GLY A 217 1.98 0.32 -9.48
N ILE A 218 2.28 -0.86 -10.04
CA ILE A 218 1.32 -1.98 -10.12
C ILE A 218 0.95 -2.45 -8.72
N LEU A 219 1.93 -2.60 -7.83
CA LEU A 219 1.69 -3.01 -6.45
C LEU A 219 0.80 -2.00 -5.70
N ALA A 220 0.99 -0.68 -5.94
CA ALA A 220 0.10 0.35 -5.41
C ALA A 220 -1.36 0.18 -5.90
N MET A 221 -1.54 -0.15 -7.18
CA MET A 221 -2.89 -0.42 -7.73
C MET A 221 -3.51 -1.67 -7.09
N ILE A 222 -2.73 -2.73 -6.88
CA ILE A 222 -3.18 -3.94 -6.18
C ILE A 222 -3.56 -3.59 -4.73
N VAL A 223 -2.72 -2.84 -4.01
CA VAL A 223 -3.05 -2.34 -2.66
C VAL A 223 -4.35 -1.51 -2.68
N GLY A 224 -4.55 -0.68 -3.70
CA GLY A 224 -5.83 0.03 -3.90
C GLY A 224 -7.00 -0.92 -4.03
N ALA A 225 -6.86 -2.00 -4.79
CA ALA A 225 -7.90 -3.02 -4.94
C ALA A 225 -8.19 -3.76 -3.62
N THR A 226 -7.19 -4.02 -2.77
CA THR A 226 -7.41 -4.68 -1.47
C THR A 226 -8.19 -3.82 -0.48
N PHE A 227 -8.22 -2.50 -0.62
CA PHE A 227 -9.15 -1.68 0.15
C PHE A 227 -10.60 -1.93 -0.23
N ILE A 228 -10.88 -2.16 -1.53
CA ILE A 228 -12.23 -2.42 -2.04
C ILE A 228 -12.64 -3.87 -1.74
N ILE A 229 -11.70 -4.81 -1.77
CA ILE A 229 -11.89 -6.24 -1.51
C ILE A 229 -11.05 -6.64 -0.28
N PRO A 230 -11.51 -6.34 0.94
CA PRO A 230 -10.70 -6.52 2.15
C PRO A 230 -10.34 -7.99 2.44
N GLN A 231 -11.10 -8.94 1.87
CA GLN A 231 -10.84 -10.37 2.00
C GLN A 231 -9.49 -10.82 1.43
N VAL A 232 -8.92 -10.04 0.49
CA VAL A 232 -7.63 -10.36 -0.16
C VAL A 232 -6.44 -10.04 0.76
N ASP A 233 -6.56 -8.99 1.59
CA ASP A 233 -5.51 -8.56 2.53
C ASP A 233 -6.12 -8.19 3.89
N PRO A 234 -6.75 -9.16 4.59
CA PRO A 234 -7.48 -8.89 5.82
C PRO A 234 -6.59 -8.36 6.95
N GLN A 235 -5.33 -8.75 6.97
CA GLN A 235 -4.35 -8.31 7.97
C GLN A 235 -3.55 -7.06 7.53
N GLY A 236 -3.74 -6.57 6.31
CA GLY A 236 -3.01 -5.43 5.77
C GLY A 236 -1.52 -5.68 5.51
N VAL A 237 -1.12 -6.95 5.31
CA VAL A 237 0.28 -7.34 5.10
C VAL A 237 0.82 -6.75 3.79
N LEU A 238 0.07 -6.89 2.69
CA LEU A 238 0.46 -6.37 1.39
C LEU A 238 0.59 -4.84 1.42
N ARG A 239 -0.38 -4.19 2.05
CA ARG A 239 -0.39 -2.73 2.28
C ARG A 239 0.83 -2.28 3.07
N SER A 240 1.11 -2.95 4.18
CA SER A 240 2.25 -2.64 5.05
C SER A 240 3.59 -2.87 4.35
N PHE A 241 3.71 -3.94 3.56
CA PHE A 241 4.88 -4.17 2.72
C PHE A 241 5.11 -3.03 1.74
N TRP A 242 4.06 -2.61 1.01
CA TRP A 242 4.17 -1.49 0.08
C TRP A 242 4.57 -0.20 0.79
N LEU A 243 3.98 0.10 1.96
CA LEU A 243 4.31 1.26 2.78
C LEU A 243 5.75 1.23 3.28
N ALA A 244 6.23 0.08 3.74
CA ALA A 244 7.61 -0.07 4.17
C ALA A 244 8.58 0.23 3.02
N VAL A 245 8.32 -0.33 1.84
CA VAL A 245 9.17 -0.14 0.65
C VAL A 245 9.12 1.29 0.13
N ILE A 246 7.94 1.92 0.06
CA ILE A 246 7.82 3.31 -0.42
C ILE A 246 8.55 4.30 0.52
N GLY A 247 8.60 4.03 1.82
CA GLY A 247 9.40 4.80 2.76
C GLY A 247 10.88 4.83 2.38
N PHE A 248 11.46 3.71 1.94
CA PHE A 248 12.84 3.67 1.42
C PHE A 248 13.00 4.44 0.10
N VAL A 249 11.99 4.39 -0.78
CA VAL A 249 12.01 5.20 -2.02
C VAL A 249 12.05 6.69 -1.68
N PHE A 250 11.27 7.14 -0.70
CA PHE A 250 11.22 8.55 -0.31
C PHE A 250 12.56 9.07 0.23
N ILE A 251 13.32 8.26 0.96
CA ILE A 251 14.67 8.64 1.41
C ILE A 251 15.77 8.33 0.37
N LEU A 252 15.39 7.97 -0.86
CA LEU A 252 16.29 7.63 -1.96
C LEU A 252 17.21 6.43 -1.69
N ARG A 253 16.80 5.50 -0.83
CA ARG A 253 17.50 4.25 -0.54
C ARG A 253 16.77 3.09 -1.20
N TRP A 254 16.98 2.90 -2.50
CA TRP A 254 16.43 1.77 -3.22
C TRP A 254 17.43 0.61 -3.29
N PRO A 255 17.02 -0.66 -3.12
CA PRO A 255 17.90 -1.80 -3.33
C PRO A 255 18.54 -1.77 -4.71
N GLY A 256 19.89 -1.94 -4.77
CA GLY A 256 20.65 -1.86 -6.03
C GLY A 256 21.04 -0.45 -6.45
N ASN A 257 20.88 0.54 -5.58
CA ASN A 257 21.28 1.96 -5.78
C ASN A 257 20.69 2.62 -7.05
N ARG A 258 19.55 2.11 -7.54
CA ARG A 258 18.85 2.63 -8.72
C ARG A 258 17.69 3.51 -8.28
N ILE A 259 17.96 4.80 -8.11
CA ILE A 259 16.93 5.78 -7.81
C ILE A 259 16.12 6.06 -9.07
N PRO A 260 14.77 6.13 -9.01
CA PRO A 260 13.97 6.55 -10.15
C PRO A 260 14.39 7.93 -10.66
N PRO A 261 14.65 8.09 -11.97
CA PRO A 261 15.26 9.32 -12.50
C PRO A 261 14.45 10.58 -12.22
N ALA A 262 13.13 10.46 -12.17
CA ALA A 262 12.24 11.58 -11.85
C ALA A 262 12.51 12.24 -10.49
N TRP A 263 13.02 11.50 -9.49
CA TRP A 263 13.40 12.07 -8.18
C TRP A 263 14.66 12.92 -8.22
N ILE A 264 15.46 12.78 -9.27
CA ILE A 264 16.72 13.51 -9.46
C ILE A 264 16.50 14.71 -10.37
N SER A 265 15.83 14.50 -11.51
CA SER A 265 15.63 15.54 -12.52
C SER A 265 14.48 16.50 -12.23
N GLY A 266 13.54 16.13 -11.36
CA GLY A 266 12.31 16.89 -11.12
C GLY A 266 11.34 16.91 -12.31
N LYS A 267 11.67 16.23 -13.40
CA LYS A 267 10.86 16.13 -14.62
C LYS A 267 10.18 14.78 -14.73
N SER A 268 9.16 14.70 -15.60
CA SER A 268 8.52 13.42 -15.92
C SER A 268 9.46 12.61 -16.82
N GLU A 269 10.11 11.60 -16.25
CA GLU A 269 11.01 10.69 -16.95
C GLU A 269 10.57 9.25 -16.68
N PRO A 270 9.91 8.59 -17.66
CA PRO A 270 9.50 7.21 -17.51
C PRO A 270 10.69 6.29 -17.21
N TRP A 271 10.48 5.32 -16.33
CA TRP A 271 11.51 4.33 -16.02
C TRP A 271 11.94 3.59 -17.29
N PRO A 272 13.26 3.48 -17.56
CA PRO A 272 13.73 2.82 -18.77
C PRO A 272 13.23 1.38 -18.85
N SER A 273 12.77 0.97 -20.02
CA SER A 273 12.35 -0.41 -20.25
C SER A 273 13.52 -1.38 -20.07
N ILE A 274 13.23 -2.66 -19.78
CA ILE A 274 14.28 -3.70 -19.68
C ILE A 274 15.09 -3.78 -20.96
N ALA A 275 14.45 -3.61 -22.12
CA ALA A 275 15.11 -3.59 -23.42
C ALA A 275 16.06 -2.39 -23.57
N ALA A 276 15.62 -1.19 -23.20
CA ALA A 276 16.45 0.01 -23.21
C ALA A 276 17.64 -0.10 -22.24
N SER A 277 17.42 -0.68 -21.05
CA SER A 277 18.48 -0.92 -20.06
C SER A 277 19.51 -1.96 -20.55
N ARG A 278 19.07 -2.99 -21.29
CA ARG A 278 19.96 -3.97 -21.92
C ARG A 278 20.76 -3.34 -23.07
N ALA A 279 20.10 -2.56 -23.94
CA ALA A 279 20.77 -1.85 -25.03
C ALA A 279 21.82 -0.85 -24.50
N ALA A 280 21.52 -0.09 -23.46
CA ALA A 280 22.47 0.81 -22.84
C ALA A 280 23.68 0.08 -22.22
N LYS A 281 23.47 -1.13 -21.63
CA LYS A 281 24.57 -1.96 -21.15
C LYS A 281 25.42 -2.55 -22.27
N ALA A 282 24.79 -2.99 -23.37
CA ALA A 282 25.49 -3.51 -24.52
C ALA A 282 26.37 -2.40 -25.17
N GLY A 283 25.81 -1.22 -25.39
CA GLY A 283 26.58 -0.07 -25.92
C GLY A 283 27.72 0.39 -25.00
N ALA A 284 27.55 0.27 -23.68
CA ALA A 284 28.63 0.60 -22.73
C ALA A 284 29.75 -0.47 -22.70
N SER A 285 29.43 -1.73 -23.01
CA SER A 285 30.45 -2.79 -23.15
C SER A 285 31.23 -2.64 -24.46
N ASP A 286 30.57 -2.27 -25.55
CA ASP A 286 31.22 -2.04 -26.84
C ASP A 286 32.14 -0.79 -26.81
N ALA A 287 31.72 0.26 -26.12
CA ALA A 287 32.55 1.45 -25.91
C ALA A 287 33.81 1.19 -25.06
N ARG A 288 33.77 0.17 -24.18
CA ARG A 288 34.96 -0.26 -23.40
C ARG A 288 35.88 -1.21 -24.17
N SER A 289 35.36 -1.86 -25.20
CA SER A 289 36.11 -2.80 -26.04
C SER A 289 36.74 -2.13 -27.26
N THR A 290 36.46 -0.85 -27.53
CA THR A 290 37.18 -0.09 -28.57
C THR A 290 38.60 0.18 -28.07
N PRO A 291 39.65 -0.37 -28.71
CA PRO A 291 41.01 -0.09 -28.33
C PRO A 291 41.27 1.41 -28.46
N ALA A 292 41.93 2.00 -27.46
CA ALA A 292 42.39 3.36 -27.57
C ALA A 292 43.17 3.55 -28.91
N PRO A 293 42.96 4.67 -29.63
CA PRO A 293 43.71 4.91 -30.83
C PRO A 293 45.19 4.77 -30.50
N SER A 294 45.87 3.84 -31.15
CA SER A 294 47.30 3.67 -31.01
C SER A 294 47.94 4.99 -31.33
N LEU A 295 48.63 5.59 -30.36
CA LEU A 295 49.51 6.70 -30.56
C LEU A 295 50.50 6.30 -31.66
N PRO A 296 50.81 7.18 -32.63
CA PRO A 296 51.82 6.88 -33.63
C PRO A 296 53.15 6.60 -32.93
N GLU A 297 53.67 5.42 -33.16
CA GLU A 297 54.96 4.96 -32.66
C GLU A 297 56.04 5.91 -33.20
N PRO A 298 56.93 6.45 -32.36
CA PRO A 298 58.08 7.23 -32.87
C PRO A 298 58.97 6.28 -33.65
N GLU A 299 59.25 6.61 -34.95
CA GLU A 299 60.23 5.93 -35.78
C GLU A 299 61.58 5.85 -35.05
N SER A 300 61.95 4.67 -34.57
CA SER A 300 63.30 4.40 -34.09
C SER A 300 64.08 3.73 -35.21
N THR A 301 64.96 4.51 -35.82
CA THR A 301 66.06 4.05 -36.63
C THR A 301 67.01 3.15 -35.83
N GLY A 302 67.28 1.96 -36.35
CA GLY A 302 68.62 1.38 -36.27
C GLY A 302 68.83 0.19 -35.33
N SER A 303 69.15 -0.93 -35.97
CA SER A 303 70.24 -1.85 -35.62
C SER A 303 70.06 -2.86 -34.48
N GLY A 304 70.16 -4.12 -34.88
CA GLY A 304 70.99 -5.11 -34.21
C GLY A 304 70.28 -6.22 -33.37
N ASP A 305 70.28 -7.36 -34.03
CA ASP A 305 70.63 -8.68 -33.46
C ASP A 305 69.86 -9.38 -32.32
N THR A 306 69.41 -10.53 -32.72
CA THR A 306 69.55 -11.93 -32.14
C THR A 306 68.90 -12.30 -30.80
N ALA A 307 68.14 -13.37 -30.95
CA ALA A 307 67.98 -14.52 -30.06
C ALA A 307 67.05 -14.41 -28.84
N GLY A 308 66.14 -15.38 -28.81
CA GLY A 308 65.59 -15.84 -27.56
C GLY A 308 64.15 -16.32 -27.54
N GLN A 309 63.87 -17.43 -28.21
CA GLN A 309 62.66 -18.23 -27.96
C GLN A 309 62.57 -18.59 -26.51
N LEU A 310 61.43 -18.30 -25.88
CA LEU A 310 60.98 -19.16 -24.78
C LEU A 310 59.44 -19.19 -24.70
N ARG A 311 58.95 -20.23 -25.23
CA ARG A 311 57.59 -20.78 -25.15
C ARG A 311 57.27 -21.07 -23.68
N LYS A 312 56.22 -20.46 -23.09
CA LYS A 312 55.62 -21.00 -21.84
C LYS A 312 54.11 -21.23 -22.00
N LYS A 313 53.82 -22.45 -22.35
CA LYS A 313 52.51 -23.11 -22.26
C LYS A 313 52.00 -23.06 -20.81
N ARG A 314 50.88 -22.44 -20.54
CA ARG A 314 50.21 -22.61 -19.23
C ARG A 314 48.93 -23.40 -19.39
N LYS A 315 48.98 -24.61 -18.84
CA LYS A 315 47.92 -25.63 -18.76
C LYS A 315 46.66 -25.07 -18.10
N ARG A 316 45.51 -25.36 -18.72
CA ARG A 316 44.21 -25.46 -18.05
C ARG A 316 44.23 -26.59 -17.05
N LYS A 317 43.77 -26.36 -15.82
CA LYS A 317 43.29 -27.40 -14.92
C LYS A 317 41.81 -27.14 -14.64
N LYS A 318 41.12 -28.24 -14.59
CA LYS A 318 39.68 -28.50 -14.45
C LYS A 318 38.97 -27.72 -13.36
#